data_5f804389747e18a2c92961808e0d8f1c
#
_entry.id   5f804389747e18a2c92961808e0d8f1c
#
_cell.length_a   1.000
_cell.length_b   1.000
_cell.length_c   1.000
_cell.angle_alpha   90.00
_cell.angle_beta   90.00
_cell.angle_gamma   90.00
#
_symmetry.space_group_name_H-M   'P 1'
#
loop_
_entity.id
_entity.type
_entity.pdbx_description
1 polymer ?
#
loop_
_entity_poly.entity_id
_entity_poly.type
_entity_poly.pdbx_seq_one_letter_code
_entity_poly.pdbx_strand_id
1 'polypeptide(L)'
;VFLAAGERVPRRFVELEINPGGALFDAWVDNPTGDRARMTVDTGWDCPGLAWEAGEVRDGWWAALSIPWRSVLGGPTVEVPRLWRANFYRIDRPSGAPPEHSAWSPTLADPADFHRPGRFGVLELAVHPLPPTY
;
A
#
# COMPACT_ATOMS: atom_id res chain seq x y z
N VAL A 1 -0.25 -3.11 -0.56
CA VAL A 1 -0.65 -1.74 -0.17
C VAL A 1 0.33 -0.76 -0.79
N PHE A 2 -0.19 0.25 -1.47
CA PHE A 2 0.62 1.37 -1.98
C PHE A 2 0.20 2.63 -1.23
N LEU A 3 1.16 3.42 -0.78
CA LEU A 3 0.92 4.52 0.15
C LEU A 3 1.85 5.70 -0.09
N ALA A 4 1.29 6.89 -0.11
CA ALA A 4 2.05 8.15 -0.17
C ALA A 4 1.39 9.24 0.67
N ALA A 5 2.18 10.07 1.29
CA ALA A 5 1.72 11.20 2.08
C ALA A 5 1.18 12.34 1.20
N GLY A 6 0.10 12.99 1.65
CA GLY A 6 -0.48 14.16 0.99
C GLY A 6 -1.63 13.83 0.02
N GLU A 7 -2.26 14.87 -0.46
CA GLU A 7 -3.47 14.80 -1.29
C GLU A 7 -3.17 14.68 -2.79
N ARG A 8 -2.02 15.16 -3.23
CA ARG A 8 -1.66 15.18 -4.65
C ARG A 8 -1.39 13.79 -5.19
N VAL A 9 -1.56 13.59 -6.49
CA VAL A 9 -1.13 12.37 -7.17
C VAL A 9 0.36 12.17 -6.94
N PRO A 10 0.76 11.07 -6.28
CA PRO A 10 2.15 10.89 -5.90
C PRO A 10 3.02 10.56 -7.09
N ARG A 11 4.23 11.13 -7.10
CA ARG A 11 5.31 10.73 -8.02
C ARG A 11 6.20 9.66 -7.41
N ARG A 12 6.14 9.53 -6.10
CA ARG A 12 6.86 8.55 -5.31
C ARG A 12 5.95 7.98 -4.24
N PHE A 13 5.99 6.67 -4.04
CA PHE A 13 5.15 5.98 -3.06
C PHE A 13 5.83 4.73 -2.53
N VAL A 14 5.38 4.27 -1.38
CA VAL A 14 5.80 3.00 -0.79
C VAL A 14 4.92 1.88 -1.33
N GLU A 15 5.55 0.79 -1.69
CA GLU A 15 4.91 -0.49 -2.03
C GLU A 15 5.20 -1.51 -0.93
N LEU A 16 4.16 -2.10 -0.37
CA LEU A 16 4.23 -3.15 0.64
C LEU A 16 3.36 -4.31 0.18
N GLU A 17 3.96 -5.48 0.01
CA GLU A 17 3.23 -6.69 -0.35
C GLU A 17 3.43 -7.76 0.72
N ILE A 18 2.36 -8.45 1.06
CA ILE A 18 2.38 -9.55 2.02
C ILE A 18 1.56 -10.71 1.45
N ASN A 19 2.01 -11.92 1.68
CA ASN A 19 1.27 -13.13 1.32
C ASN A 19 0.70 -13.85 2.56
N PRO A 20 -0.21 -14.81 2.39
CA PRO A 20 -0.77 -15.57 3.51
C PRO A 20 0.26 -16.28 4.38
N GLY A 21 1.41 -16.66 3.81
CA GLY A 21 2.53 -17.28 4.54
C GLY A 21 3.40 -16.31 5.31
N GLY A 22 3.06 -14.99 5.31
CA GLY A 22 3.78 -13.96 6.04
C GLY A 22 5.05 -13.44 5.36
N ALA A 23 5.33 -13.82 4.12
CA ALA A 23 6.43 -13.22 3.37
C ALA A 23 6.08 -11.77 2.99
N LEU A 24 7.03 -10.87 3.23
CA LEU A 24 6.92 -9.45 2.97
C LEU A 24 7.85 -9.05 1.82
N PHE A 25 7.36 -8.16 0.96
CA PHE A 25 8.14 -7.34 0.04
C PHE A 25 7.85 -5.88 0.32
N ASP A 26 8.88 -5.06 0.36
CA ASP A 26 8.77 -3.62 0.49
C ASP A 26 9.72 -2.90 -0.47
N ALA A 27 9.28 -1.75 -0.95
CA ALA A 27 10.07 -0.95 -1.88
C ALA A 27 9.62 0.52 -1.90
N TRP A 28 10.52 1.41 -2.32
CA TRP A 28 10.17 2.71 -2.84
C TRP A 28 9.97 2.65 -4.34
N VAL A 29 8.87 3.20 -4.81
CA VAL A 29 8.56 3.33 -6.23
C VAL A 29 8.60 4.80 -6.63
N ASP A 30 9.44 5.13 -7.60
CA ASP A 30 9.44 6.42 -8.28
C ASP A 30 8.73 6.28 -9.63
N ASN A 31 7.57 6.94 -9.76
CA ASN A 31 6.78 6.96 -11.00
C ASN A 31 6.34 8.40 -11.31
N PRO A 32 7.27 9.25 -11.77
CA PRO A 32 7.05 10.68 -11.90
C PRO A 32 6.04 11.07 -12.97
N THR A 33 5.77 10.18 -13.92
CA THR A 33 4.87 10.43 -15.05
C THR A 33 3.55 9.65 -14.99
N GLY A 34 3.45 8.70 -14.07
CA GLY A 34 2.35 7.72 -14.04
C GLY A 34 2.48 6.62 -15.10
N ASP A 35 3.54 6.63 -15.87
CA ASP A 35 3.84 5.62 -16.89
C ASP A 35 4.77 4.54 -16.32
N ARG A 36 4.31 3.30 -16.35
CA ARG A 36 5.09 2.15 -15.85
C ARG A 36 6.45 2.00 -16.54
N ALA A 37 6.57 2.37 -17.83
CA ALA A 37 7.82 2.28 -18.56
C ALA A 37 8.91 3.24 -18.05
N ARG A 38 8.52 4.25 -17.27
CA ARG A 38 9.43 5.25 -16.66
C ARG A 38 9.55 5.11 -15.16
N MET A 39 8.99 4.06 -14.62
CA MET A 39 9.00 3.74 -13.21
C MET A 39 10.34 3.10 -12.82
N THR A 40 10.84 3.46 -11.66
CA THR A 40 11.95 2.77 -11.01
C THR A 40 11.53 2.28 -9.63
N VAL A 41 12.07 1.14 -9.24
CA VAL A 41 11.74 0.49 -7.97
C VAL A 41 13.04 0.24 -7.20
N ASP A 42 13.13 0.84 -6.02
CA ASP A 42 14.22 0.59 -5.07
C ASP A 42 13.82 -0.57 -4.15
N THR A 43 14.23 -1.77 -4.52
CA THR A 43 14.01 -3.01 -3.77
C THR A 43 15.04 -3.24 -2.67
N GLY A 44 16.04 -2.38 -2.56
CA GLY A 44 17.03 -2.41 -1.48
C GLY A 44 16.59 -1.63 -0.24
N TRP A 45 15.45 -0.96 -0.32
CA TRP A 45 14.89 -0.25 0.83
C TRP A 45 14.09 -1.21 1.71
N ASP A 46 14.41 -1.22 2.99
CA ASP A 46 13.64 -1.90 4.02
C ASP A 46 12.88 -0.84 4.84
N CYS A 47 11.57 -1.02 5.03
CA CYS A 47 10.75 -0.09 5.79
C CYS A 47 11.10 -0.12 7.29
N PRO A 48 11.81 0.90 7.83
CA PRO A 48 12.31 0.84 9.19
C PRO A 48 11.18 0.76 10.22
N GLY A 49 11.18 -0.29 11.05
CA GLY A 49 10.21 -0.48 12.12
C GLY A 49 8.83 -0.94 11.65
N LEU A 50 8.70 -1.38 10.40
CA LEU A 50 7.52 -2.07 9.93
C LEU A 50 7.32 -3.35 10.76
N ALA A 51 6.11 -3.55 11.25
CA ALA A 51 5.68 -4.80 11.83
C ALA A 51 4.48 -5.34 11.04
N TRP A 52 4.47 -6.66 10.83
CA TRP A 52 3.40 -7.28 10.07
C TRP A 52 3.08 -8.66 10.61
N GLU A 53 1.87 -9.08 10.34
CA GLU A 53 1.38 -10.42 10.64
C GLU A 53 0.41 -10.83 9.55
N ALA A 54 0.38 -12.11 9.20
CA ALA A 54 -0.58 -12.69 8.30
C ALA A 54 -1.01 -14.06 8.79
N GLY A 55 -2.18 -14.50 8.41
CA GLY A 55 -2.68 -15.81 8.78
C GLY A 55 -3.84 -16.26 7.90
N GLU A 56 -4.04 -17.57 7.88
CA GLU A 56 -5.14 -18.20 7.19
C GLU A 56 -6.34 -18.36 8.12
N VAL A 57 -7.53 -18.25 7.54
CA VAL A 57 -8.82 -18.56 8.18
C VAL A 57 -9.57 -19.52 7.26
N ARG A 58 -10.69 -20.08 7.78
CA ARG A 58 -11.44 -21.11 7.07
C ARG A 58 -11.74 -20.78 5.60
N ASP A 59 -12.12 -19.54 5.32
CA ASP A 59 -12.62 -19.13 4.00
C ASP A 59 -11.77 -17.99 3.39
N GLY A 60 -10.49 -17.87 3.80
CA GLY A 60 -9.62 -16.82 3.30
C GLY A 60 -8.36 -16.63 4.13
N TRP A 61 -7.82 -15.44 4.09
CA TRP A 61 -6.66 -15.04 4.86
C TRP A 61 -6.73 -13.56 5.24
N TRP A 62 -5.93 -13.16 6.20
CA TRP A 62 -5.83 -11.79 6.66
C TRP A 62 -4.36 -11.37 6.77
N ALA A 63 -4.13 -10.08 6.71
CA ALA A 63 -2.85 -9.48 7.03
C ALA A 63 -3.05 -8.18 7.81
N ALA A 64 -2.14 -7.91 8.71
CA ALA A 64 -2.04 -6.66 9.46
C ALA A 64 -0.65 -6.06 9.26
N LEU A 65 -0.58 -4.75 9.05
CA LEU A 65 0.66 -4.00 8.89
C LEU A 65 0.63 -2.80 9.84
N SER A 66 1.69 -2.64 10.63
CA SER A 66 1.93 -1.44 11.43
C SER A 66 3.09 -0.68 10.80
N ILE A 67 2.78 0.44 10.15
CA ILE A 67 3.72 1.21 9.34
C ILE A 67 4.08 2.49 10.10
N PRO A 68 5.35 2.66 10.54
CA PRO A 68 5.76 3.89 11.19
C PRO A 68 5.71 5.07 10.20
N TRP A 69 5.01 6.14 10.56
CA TRP A 69 4.89 7.33 9.70
C TRP A 69 6.22 7.88 9.24
N ARG A 70 7.22 7.94 10.14
CA ARG A 70 8.57 8.42 9.82
C ARG A 70 9.24 7.66 8.69
N SER A 71 8.91 6.39 8.52
CA SER A 71 9.51 5.53 7.49
C SER A 71 8.98 5.86 6.09
N VAL A 72 7.74 6.34 6.02
CA VAL A 72 7.10 6.80 4.77
C VAL A 72 7.36 8.28 4.52
N LEU A 73 7.49 9.09 5.57
CA LEU A 73 7.68 10.54 5.46
C LEU A 73 9.14 10.95 5.30
N GLY A 74 10.08 10.02 5.55
CA GLY A 74 11.51 10.26 5.32
C GLY A 74 12.20 11.15 6.34
N GLY A 75 11.68 11.28 7.58
CA GLY A 75 12.33 12.09 8.60
C GLY A 75 11.78 11.91 10.02
N PRO A 76 12.57 12.31 11.05
CA PRO A 76 12.25 12.06 12.46
C PRO A 76 11.18 12.98 13.06
N THR A 77 10.87 14.11 12.46
CA THR A 77 10.00 15.17 13.00
C THR A 77 9.07 15.74 11.94
N VAL A 78 8.33 14.88 11.28
CA VAL A 78 7.40 15.33 10.27
C VAL A 78 5.99 15.28 10.86
N GLU A 79 5.27 16.38 10.72
CA GLU A 79 3.84 16.39 10.98
C GLU A 79 3.16 15.38 10.06
N VAL A 80 2.37 14.47 10.63
CA VAL A 80 1.67 13.47 9.85
C VAL A 80 0.53 14.12 9.08
N PRO A 81 0.54 14.10 7.75
CA PRO A 81 -0.52 14.70 6.98
C PRO A 81 -1.86 14.03 7.27
N ARG A 82 -2.93 14.81 7.29
CA ARG A 82 -4.28 14.28 7.43
C ARG A 82 -4.72 13.47 6.21
N LEU A 83 -4.28 13.85 5.02
CA LEU A 83 -4.66 13.22 3.77
C LEU A 83 -3.50 12.43 3.18
N TRP A 84 -3.81 11.27 2.66
CA TRP A 84 -2.89 10.34 2.02
C TRP A 84 -3.46 9.84 0.71
N ARG A 85 -2.58 9.50 -0.22
CA ARG A 85 -2.93 8.69 -1.38
C ARG A 85 -2.57 7.24 -1.11
N ALA A 86 -3.54 6.38 -1.27
CA ALA A 86 -3.36 4.96 -1.03
C ALA A 86 -4.15 4.11 -2.00
N ASN A 87 -3.73 2.86 -2.18
CA ASN A 87 -4.57 1.83 -2.73
C ASN A 87 -4.25 0.48 -2.08
N PHE A 88 -5.27 -0.34 -1.97
CA PHE A 88 -5.19 -1.69 -1.43
C PHE A 88 -5.53 -2.65 -2.55
N TYR A 89 -4.63 -3.60 -2.80
CA TYR A 89 -4.74 -4.55 -3.90
C TYR A 89 -4.72 -5.96 -3.39
N ARG A 90 -5.34 -6.84 -4.15
CA ARG A 90 -5.26 -8.28 -3.95
C ARG A 90 -5.04 -8.96 -5.28
N ILE A 91 -4.15 -9.96 -5.27
CA ILE A 91 -4.01 -10.93 -6.34
C ILE A 91 -4.43 -12.27 -5.75
N ASP A 92 -5.53 -12.83 -6.24
CA ASP A 92 -5.93 -14.19 -5.93
C ASP A 92 -5.49 -15.11 -7.06
N ARG A 93 -4.92 -16.25 -6.69
CA ARG A 93 -4.44 -17.26 -7.65
C ARG A 93 -5.07 -18.61 -7.34
N PRO A 94 -6.37 -18.77 -7.67
CA PRO A 94 -7.05 -20.02 -7.45
C PRO A 94 -6.43 -21.13 -8.32
N SER A 95 -6.41 -22.37 -7.79
CA SER A 95 -5.93 -23.51 -8.55
C SER A 95 -6.83 -23.76 -9.76
N GLY A 96 -6.24 -23.85 -10.95
CA GLY A 96 -6.95 -24.15 -12.19
C GLY A 96 -7.76 -23.02 -12.82
N ALA A 97 -7.63 -21.78 -12.32
CA ALA A 97 -8.27 -20.60 -12.89
C ALA A 97 -7.25 -19.45 -13.08
N PRO A 98 -7.55 -18.48 -13.96
CA PRO A 98 -6.73 -17.29 -14.10
C PRO A 98 -6.63 -16.48 -12.79
N PRO A 99 -5.55 -15.73 -12.57
CA PRO A 99 -5.46 -14.82 -11.43
C PRO A 99 -6.56 -13.76 -11.45
N GLU A 100 -7.14 -13.50 -10.29
CA GLU A 100 -8.06 -12.39 -10.06
C GLU A 100 -7.29 -11.20 -9.47
N HIS A 101 -7.49 -10.02 -10.02
CA HIS A 101 -6.89 -8.78 -9.56
C HIS A 101 -7.98 -7.85 -9.06
N SER A 102 -7.92 -7.47 -7.80
CA SER A 102 -8.86 -6.52 -7.21
C SER A 102 -8.13 -5.31 -6.60
N ALA A 103 -8.83 -4.19 -6.54
CA ALA A 103 -8.33 -2.94 -6.00
C ALA A 103 -9.43 -2.20 -5.26
N TRP A 104 -9.08 -1.57 -4.12
CA TRP A 104 -10.00 -0.69 -3.40
C TRP A 104 -10.43 0.51 -4.25
N SER A 105 -9.47 1.17 -4.90
CA SER A 105 -9.74 2.19 -5.92
C SER A 105 -9.43 1.60 -7.31
N PRO A 106 -10.41 1.49 -8.22
CA PRO A 106 -10.23 0.83 -9.51
C PRO A 106 -9.14 1.47 -10.36
N THR A 107 -8.20 0.65 -10.86
CA THR A 107 -7.10 1.13 -11.71
C THR A 107 -7.54 1.42 -13.14
N LEU A 108 -8.63 0.80 -13.60
CA LEU A 108 -9.16 0.87 -14.97
C LEU A 108 -8.08 0.54 -16.02
N ALA A 109 -7.24 -0.44 -15.72
CA ALA A 109 -6.19 -0.93 -16.59
C ALA A 109 -6.51 -2.33 -17.12
N ASP A 110 -6.27 -2.54 -18.41
CA ASP A 110 -6.31 -3.85 -19.06
C ASP A 110 -5.06 -3.96 -19.96
N PRO A 111 -4.16 -4.91 -19.70
CA PRO A 111 -4.14 -5.84 -18.55
C PRO A 111 -4.02 -5.12 -17.20
N ALA A 112 -4.33 -5.84 -16.10
CA ALA A 112 -4.27 -5.29 -14.75
C ALA A 112 -2.90 -4.67 -14.43
N ASP A 113 -2.90 -3.43 -13.97
CA ASP A 113 -1.72 -2.69 -13.56
C ASP A 113 -2.00 -1.88 -12.29
N PHE A 114 -1.29 -2.19 -11.21
CA PHE A 114 -1.45 -1.53 -9.93
C PHE A 114 -0.64 -0.25 -9.80
N HIS A 115 0.43 -0.09 -10.60
CA HIS A 115 1.34 1.06 -10.55
C HIS A 115 0.77 2.29 -11.26
N ARG A 116 -0.46 2.64 -10.92
CA ARG A 116 -1.18 3.80 -11.46
C ARG A 116 -1.50 4.82 -10.38
N PRO A 117 -0.53 5.67 -9.99
CA PRO A 117 -0.68 6.59 -8.87
C PRO A 117 -1.83 7.59 -9.04
N GLY A 118 -2.21 7.93 -10.27
CA GLY A 118 -3.40 8.73 -10.56
C GLY A 118 -4.72 8.07 -10.18
N ARG A 119 -4.69 6.76 -9.87
CA ARG A 119 -5.84 5.97 -9.44
C ARG A 119 -5.83 5.63 -7.97
N PHE A 120 -4.85 6.12 -7.21
CA PHE A 120 -4.89 5.96 -5.75
C PHE A 120 -6.05 6.76 -5.17
N GLY A 121 -6.80 6.13 -4.29
CA GLY A 121 -7.84 6.77 -3.52
C GLY A 121 -7.26 7.75 -2.49
N VAL A 122 -8.13 8.55 -1.91
CA VAL A 122 -7.78 9.45 -0.80
C VAL A 122 -8.12 8.75 0.51
N LEU A 123 -7.12 8.59 1.35
CA LEU A 123 -7.27 8.11 2.72
C LEU A 123 -7.15 9.31 3.67
N GLU A 124 -8.16 9.52 4.48
CA GLU A 124 -8.18 10.57 5.50
C GLU A 124 -7.94 9.95 6.88
N LEU A 125 -6.93 10.46 7.59
CA LEU A 125 -6.71 10.13 8.99
C LEU A 125 -7.56 11.07 9.85
N ALA A 126 -8.68 10.55 10.36
CA ALA A 126 -9.52 11.29 11.28
C ALA A 126 -9.04 11.06 12.72
N VAL A 127 -8.80 12.14 13.46
CA VAL A 127 -8.59 12.07 14.90
C VAL A 127 -9.98 11.97 15.55
N HIS A 128 -10.46 10.75 15.72
CA HIS A 128 -11.60 10.53 16.61
C HIS A 128 -11.09 10.30 18.02
N PRO A 129 -11.65 10.99 19.03
CA PRO A 129 -11.41 10.58 20.41
C PRO A 129 -11.84 9.12 20.53
N LEU A 130 -10.96 8.27 21.04
CA LEU A 130 -11.32 6.89 21.35
C LEU A 130 -12.57 6.91 22.23
N PRO A 131 -13.57 6.08 21.97
CA PRO A 131 -14.70 5.96 22.88
C PRO A 131 -14.16 5.63 24.26
N PRO A 132 -14.78 6.18 25.33
CA PRO A 132 -14.36 5.87 26.67
C PRO A 132 -14.37 4.36 26.89
N THR A 133 -13.28 3.82 27.32
CA THR A 133 -13.18 2.41 27.79
C THR A 133 -14.06 2.28 29.03
N TYR A 134 -15.14 1.54 28.89
CA TYR A 134 -15.99 1.14 30.02
C TYR A 134 -15.39 -0.05 30.74
#